data_dc7ee964dceddb18bbbab0f3381b6a47
#
_entry.id   dc7ee964dceddb18bbbab0f3381b6a47
#
_cell.length_a   1.000
_cell.length_b   1.000
_cell.length_c   1.000
_cell.angle_alpha   90.00
_cell.angle_beta   90.00
_cell.angle_gamma   90.00
#
_symmetry.space_group_name_H-M   'P 1'
#
loop_
_entity.id
_entity.type
_entity.pdbx_description
1 polymer ?
#
loop_
_entity_poly.entity_id
_entity_poly.type
_entity_poly.pdbx_seq_one_letter_code
_entity_poly.pdbx_strand_id
1 'polypeptide(L)'
;MHLHLPARLRRLRRKHIVFGLLGTASAVLLAIFLALEALSYGAAGLFNQIADQQDMLRGHVRVEKLFAHINGHVRFEGLTWEDEAGNPVLIVPEGEFYVKPLDVLTGHLSARSLTSITLRDAAISLRIRKDAQTKKPVIDFVTPSEEFFDLMASAPPEKKKSGPKLTPEERKARAERARAAREAQLAQQWASFNYEGKRIDCDLVLQHAKVEVLYENRHYLLQGANLDASLHSDGLTKLSFTTGGFGGTMKGHGISTKGTIDCRNVTVPEMNLSILVSEVDPSSLGFGMDVHDPMTLTAHFTGPITGPTGTGEVNMAELHIPGLAFENVKGTVSYHGSTLDFTDVTANVYGGTLTAAGTYDLDSRIYHLEGHGENLSAAKALPKQHLKCLVTLDIAIDSRGSARETTTSGSFPHRLRQPRRPLHG
;
A
#
# COMPACT_ATOMS: atom_id res chain seq x y z
N MET A 1 -14.98 -39.89 78.78
CA MET A 1 -13.50 -39.92 78.79
C MET A 1 -13.00 -39.04 77.64
N HIS A 2 -12.82 -37.74 77.87
CA HIS A 2 -12.34 -36.81 76.84
C HIS A 2 -10.80 -36.73 76.87
N LEU A 3 -10.15 -37.35 75.91
CA LEU A 3 -8.70 -37.26 75.73
C LEU A 3 -8.33 -35.86 75.22
N HIS A 4 -7.84 -35.00 76.13
CA HIS A 4 -7.21 -33.75 75.77
C HIS A 4 -5.83 -34.01 75.16
N LEU A 5 -5.72 -33.98 73.83
CA LEU A 5 -4.47 -33.97 73.13
C LEU A 5 -3.75 -32.62 73.33
N PRO A 6 -2.43 -32.64 73.68
CA PRO A 6 -1.68 -31.46 73.98
C PRO A 6 -1.57 -30.53 72.74
N ALA A 7 -1.70 -29.22 72.96
CA ALA A 7 -1.77 -28.18 71.93
C ALA A 7 -0.59 -28.20 70.91
N ARG A 8 0.58 -28.75 71.30
CA ARG A 8 1.76 -28.93 70.42
C ARG A 8 1.53 -29.96 69.33
N LEU A 9 0.81 -31.04 69.58
CA LEU A 9 0.53 -32.09 68.58
C LEU A 9 -0.53 -31.62 67.57
N ARG A 10 -1.48 -30.75 67.95
CA ARG A 10 -2.43 -30.13 67.01
C ARG A 10 -1.75 -29.15 66.04
N ARG A 11 -0.68 -28.41 66.48
CA ARG A 11 0.08 -27.50 65.62
C ARG A 11 0.96 -28.27 64.60
N LEU A 12 1.57 -29.37 65.02
CA LEU A 12 2.36 -30.23 64.12
C LEU A 12 1.48 -30.90 63.04
N ARG A 13 0.34 -31.42 63.39
CA ARG A 13 -0.60 -32.02 62.44
C ARG A 13 -1.16 -30.99 61.45
N ARG A 14 -1.44 -29.78 61.86
CA ARG A 14 -1.86 -28.69 60.95
C ARG A 14 -0.76 -28.27 60.00
N LYS A 15 0.48 -28.20 60.44
CA LYS A 15 1.63 -27.89 59.56
C LYS A 15 1.82 -28.97 58.49
N HIS A 16 1.77 -30.24 58.85
CA HIS A 16 1.87 -31.37 57.89
C HIS A 16 0.71 -31.40 56.89
N ILE A 17 -0.50 -31.05 57.32
CA ILE A 17 -1.67 -30.92 56.45
C ILE A 17 -1.49 -29.74 55.49
N VAL A 18 -1.02 -28.59 55.96
CA VAL A 18 -0.76 -27.43 55.12
C VAL A 18 0.37 -27.66 54.15
N PHE A 19 1.48 -28.31 54.56
CA PHE A 19 2.56 -28.72 53.65
C PHE A 19 2.12 -29.76 52.66
N GLY A 20 1.29 -30.72 53.05
CA GLY A 20 0.71 -31.72 52.16
C GLY A 20 -0.22 -31.06 51.10
N LEU A 21 -1.08 -30.12 51.52
CA LEU A 21 -1.94 -29.36 50.60
C LEU A 21 -1.16 -28.47 49.66
N LEU A 22 -0.12 -27.79 50.14
CA LEU A 22 0.78 -27.00 49.30
C LEU A 22 1.56 -27.84 48.32
N GLY A 23 2.06 -29.02 48.74
CA GLY A 23 2.76 -29.96 47.92
C GLY A 23 1.86 -30.54 46.80
N THR A 24 0.62 -30.91 47.15
CA THR A 24 -0.36 -31.40 46.15
C THR A 24 -0.79 -30.31 45.21
N ALA A 25 -1.01 -29.09 45.69
CA ALA A 25 -1.33 -27.94 44.82
C ALA A 25 -0.18 -27.63 43.85
N SER A 26 1.05 -27.61 44.34
CA SER A 26 2.26 -27.42 43.49
C SER A 26 2.43 -28.56 42.46
N ALA A 27 2.17 -29.80 42.84
CA ALA A 27 2.24 -30.95 41.92
C ALA A 27 1.14 -30.87 40.84
N VAL A 28 -0.06 -30.46 41.23
CA VAL A 28 -1.16 -30.23 40.28
C VAL A 28 -0.86 -29.07 39.34
N LEU A 29 -0.33 -27.97 39.83
CA LEU A 29 0.10 -26.84 39.00
C LEU A 29 1.22 -27.23 38.03
N LEU A 30 2.20 -27.99 38.50
CA LEU A 30 3.27 -28.48 37.64
C LEU A 30 2.74 -29.49 36.59
N ALA A 31 1.82 -30.36 36.95
CA ALA A 31 1.17 -31.27 36.00
C ALA A 31 0.34 -30.55 34.95
N ILE A 32 -0.38 -29.48 35.36
CA ILE A 32 -1.11 -28.59 34.44
C ILE A 32 -0.13 -27.88 33.53
N PHE A 33 0.96 -27.34 34.04
CA PHE A 33 2.00 -26.68 33.26
C PHE A 33 2.62 -27.63 32.24
N LEU A 34 3.02 -28.84 32.64
CA LEU A 34 3.57 -29.84 31.73
C LEU A 34 2.54 -30.33 30.71
N ALA A 35 1.27 -30.44 31.08
CA ALA A 35 0.20 -30.78 30.15
C ALA A 35 -0.04 -29.65 29.12
N LEU A 36 0.03 -28.40 29.53
CA LEU A 36 -0.06 -27.24 28.63
C LEU A 36 1.14 -27.15 27.67
N GLU A 37 2.34 -27.48 28.16
CA GLU A 37 3.53 -27.56 27.30
C GLU A 37 3.42 -28.74 26.32
N ALA A 38 2.98 -29.91 26.74
CA ALA A 38 2.76 -31.05 25.86
C ALA A 38 1.66 -30.78 24.82
N LEU A 39 0.59 -30.08 25.20
CA LEU A 39 -0.44 -29.59 24.27
C LEU A 39 0.13 -28.58 23.27
N SER A 40 1.06 -27.75 23.69
CA SER A 40 1.74 -26.78 22.84
C SER A 40 2.54 -27.43 21.70
N TYR A 41 3.29 -28.49 21.99
CA TYR A 41 3.98 -29.28 20.97
C TYR A 41 3.02 -30.07 20.06
N GLY A 42 1.92 -30.59 20.59
CA GLY A 42 0.85 -31.21 19.82
C GLY A 42 0.03 -30.22 18.99
N ALA A 43 -0.13 -28.99 19.49
CA ALA A 43 -0.92 -27.95 18.83
C ALA A 43 -0.30 -27.49 17.50
N ALA A 44 1.03 -27.39 17.41
CA ALA A 44 1.71 -27.08 16.15
C ALA A 44 1.47 -28.18 15.11
N GLY A 45 1.55 -29.45 15.51
CA GLY A 45 1.27 -30.59 14.64
C GLY A 45 -0.18 -30.62 14.14
N LEU A 46 -1.15 -30.35 15.03
CA LEU A 46 -2.56 -30.23 14.65
C LEU A 46 -2.82 -29.05 13.74
N PHE A 47 -2.22 -27.89 14.02
CA PHE A 47 -2.31 -26.71 13.17
C PHE A 47 -1.80 -27.01 11.76
N ASN A 48 -0.60 -27.60 11.65
CA ASN A 48 0.00 -27.95 10.38
C ASN A 48 -0.87 -28.95 9.60
N GLN A 49 -1.46 -29.94 10.27
CA GLN A 49 -2.38 -30.88 9.65
C GLN A 49 -3.67 -30.21 9.14
N ILE A 50 -4.23 -29.25 9.89
CA ILE A 50 -5.41 -28.47 9.46
C ILE A 50 -5.03 -27.54 8.29
N ALA A 51 -3.85 -26.92 8.37
CA ALA A 51 -3.35 -26.07 7.31
C ALA A 51 -3.11 -26.82 5.99
N ASP A 52 -2.69 -28.08 6.06
CA ASP A 52 -2.53 -28.93 4.86
C ASP A 52 -3.89 -29.38 4.25
N GLN A 53 -4.98 -29.27 4.98
CA GLN A 53 -6.33 -29.66 4.52
C GLN A 53 -7.16 -28.50 3.94
N GLN A 54 -6.66 -27.27 4.02
CA GLN A 54 -7.39 -26.12 3.52
C GLN A 54 -7.15 -25.91 2.01
N ASP A 55 -8.18 -25.45 1.29
CA ASP A 55 -8.17 -25.27 -0.17
C ASP A 55 -8.08 -23.78 -0.60
N MET A 56 -8.06 -22.85 0.35
CA MET A 56 -8.07 -21.42 0.04
C MET A 56 -6.70 -20.87 -0.42
N LEU A 57 -5.63 -21.38 0.19
CA LEU A 57 -4.27 -20.95 -0.07
C LEU A 57 -3.51 -22.11 -0.72
N ARG A 58 -2.79 -21.79 -1.81
CA ARG A 58 -1.90 -22.76 -2.45
C ARG A 58 -0.59 -22.84 -1.69
N GLY A 59 -0.04 -24.04 -1.63
CA GLY A 59 1.24 -24.30 -0.97
C GLY A 59 1.07 -24.80 0.45
N HIS A 60 2.12 -24.67 1.24
CA HIS A 60 2.24 -25.27 2.55
C HIS A 60 2.47 -24.22 3.64
N VAL A 61 1.59 -24.19 4.63
CA VAL A 61 1.74 -23.34 5.82
C VAL A 61 2.21 -24.21 6.97
N ARG A 62 3.28 -23.82 7.62
CA ARG A 62 3.87 -24.55 8.74
C ARG A 62 4.26 -23.62 9.87
N VAL A 63 4.12 -24.11 11.08
CA VAL A 63 4.56 -23.45 12.31
C VAL A 63 5.49 -24.42 13.05
N GLU A 64 6.64 -23.91 13.50
CA GLU A 64 7.60 -24.73 14.27
C GLU A 64 7.12 -24.95 15.70
N LYS A 65 6.68 -23.87 16.37
CA LYS A 65 6.19 -23.91 17.74
C LYS A 65 4.93 -23.07 17.90
N LEU A 66 4.00 -23.57 18.67
CA LEU A 66 2.74 -22.91 18.96
C LEU A 66 2.40 -23.08 20.43
N PHE A 67 2.25 -21.95 21.13
CA PHE A 67 1.97 -21.90 22.57
C PHE A 67 0.58 -21.29 22.77
N ALA A 68 -0.38 -22.12 23.10
CA ALA A 68 -1.75 -21.70 23.35
C ALA A 68 -2.05 -21.56 24.84
N HIS A 69 -2.66 -20.46 25.22
CA HIS A 69 -3.15 -20.20 26.58
C HIS A 69 -4.67 -20.31 26.63
N ILE A 70 -5.19 -20.71 27.78
CA ILE A 70 -6.64 -20.88 28.01
C ILE A 70 -7.46 -19.59 27.88
N ASN A 71 -6.79 -18.43 27.95
CA ASN A 71 -7.41 -17.12 27.72
C ASN A 71 -7.56 -16.77 26.23
N GLY A 72 -7.23 -17.68 25.32
CA GLY A 72 -7.29 -17.50 23.87
C GLY A 72 -6.08 -16.82 23.25
N HIS A 73 -5.06 -16.46 24.04
CA HIS A 73 -3.78 -15.98 23.51
C HIS A 73 -2.96 -17.15 22.96
N VAL A 74 -2.52 -17.01 21.72
CA VAL A 74 -1.67 -17.99 21.05
C VAL A 74 -0.45 -17.26 20.52
N ARG A 75 0.73 -17.69 21.00
CA ARG A 75 2.02 -17.26 20.47
C ARG A 75 2.58 -18.36 19.58
N PHE A 76 3.22 -17.97 18.49
CA PHE A 76 3.89 -18.91 17.60
C PHE A 76 5.30 -18.43 17.26
N GLU A 77 6.16 -19.39 16.91
CA GLU A 77 7.51 -19.16 16.42
C GLU A 77 7.71 -19.96 15.13
N GLY A 78 8.43 -19.37 14.17
CA GLY A 78 8.81 -20.02 12.92
C GLY A 78 7.60 -20.36 12.03
N LEU A 79 6.70 -19.40 11.80
CA LEU A 79 5.65 -19.58 10.79
C LEU A 79 6.26 -19.36 9.41
N THR A 80 6.10 -20.37 8.55
CA THR A 80 6.48 -20.31 7.13
C THR A 80 5.29 -20.67 6.26
N TRP A 81 5.12 -19.95 5.18
CA TRP A 81 4.21 -20.29 4.11
C TRP A 81 4.98 -20.29 2.80
N GLU A 82 4.99 -21.42 2.12
CA GLU A 82 5.65 -21.64 0.85
C GLU A 82 4.61 -21.92 -0.23
N ASP A 83 4.86 -21.46 -1.46
CA ASP A 83 4.04 -21.80 -2.62
C ASP A 83 4.22 -23.28 -3.02
N GLU A 84 3.47 -23.76 -4.02
CA GLU A 84 3.56 -25.12 -4.54
C GLU A 84 4.96 -25.46 -5.11
N ALA A 85 5.76 -24.47 -5.44
CA ALA A 85 7.13 -24.64 -5.94
C ALA A 85 8.19 -24.57 -4.83
N GLY A 86 7.79 -24.42 -3.56
CA GLY A 86 8.68 -24.30 -2.41
C GLY A 86 9.30 -22.89 -2.26
N ASN A 87 8.77 -21.88 -2.91
CA ASN A 87 9.25 -20.51 -2.70
C ASN A 87 8.55 -19.89 -1.48
N PRO A 88 9.29 -19.18 -0.62
CA PRO A 88 8.70 -18.53 0.54
C PRO A 88 7.77 -17.38 0.12
N VAL A 89 6.55 -17.41 0.62
CA VAL A 89 5.53 -16.36 0.47
C VAL A 89 5.49 -15.49 1.73
N LEU A 90 5.54 -16.15 2.90
CA LEU A 90 5.54 -15.49 4.19
C LEU A 90 6.46 -16.25 5.14
N ILE A 91 7.35 -15.52 5.78
CA ILE A 91 8.18 -16.03 6.88
C ILE A 91 7.97 -15.08 8.06
N VAL A 92 7.53 -15.61 9.19
CA VAL A 92 7.33 -14.85 10.43
C VAL A 92 8.14 -15.53 11.53
N PRO A 93 9.24 -14.92 11.98
CA PRO A 93 10.04 -15.49 13.06
C PRO A 93 9.25 -15.64 14.36
N GLU A 94 8.45 -14.63 14.69
CA GLU A 94 7.64 -14.59 15.90
C GLU A 94 6.35 -13.84 15.66
N GLY A 95 5.25 -14.35 16.22
CA GLY A 95 3.96 -13.70 16.17
C GLY A 95 3.02 -14.19 17.26
N GLU A 96 1.89 -13.51 17.33
CA GLU A 96 0.83 -13.85 18.27
C GLU A 96 -0.54 -13.55 17.68
N PHE A 97 -1.52 -14.28 18.11
CA PHE A 97 -2.91 -14.02 17.79
C PHE A 97 -3.82 -14.32 18.97
N TYR A 98 -4.96 -13.67 19.00
CA TYR A 98 -6.00 -13.89 20.01
C TYR A 98 -7.23 -14.49 19.37
N VAL A 99 -7.71 -15.60 19.97
CA VAL A 99 -8.95 -16.27 19.58
C VAL A 99 -9.91 -16.24 20.76
N LYS A 100 -11.19 -16.03 20.51
CA LYS A 100 -12.22 -16.08 21.57
C LYS A 100 -12.25 -17.47 22.21
N PRO A 101 -11.94 -17.60 23.51
CA PRO A 101 -11.82 -18.92 24.14
C PRO A 101 -13.11 -19.75 24.09
N LEU A 102 -14.26 -19.07 24.18
CA LEU A 102 -15.55 -19.75 24.15
C LEU A 102 -15.82 -20.43 22.80
N ASP A 103 -15.44 -19.78 21.68
CA ASP A 103 -15.61 -20.32 20.34
C ASP A 103 -14.72 -21.56 20.13
N VAL A 104 -13.51 -21.54 20.69
CA VAL A 104 -12.61 -22.70 20.70
C VAL A 104 -13.21 -23.85 21.50
N LEU A 105 -13.69 -23.59 22.72
CA LEU A 105 -14.25 -24.60 23.60
C LEU A 105 -15.53 -25.24 23.06
N THR A 106 -16.34 -24.47 22.35
CA THR A 106 -17.60 -24.95 21.75
C THR A 106 -17.44 -25.51 20.34
N GLY A 107 -16.24 -25.40 19.75
CA GLY A 107 -15.98 -25.85 18.38
C GLY A 107 -16.63 -24.96 17.29
N HIS A 108 -17.12 -23.79 17.64
CA HIS A 108 -17.80 -22.84 16.71
C HIS A 108 -16.82 -21.76 16.22
N LEU A 109 -15.76 -22.19 15.54
CA LEU A 109 -14.77 -21.25 14.98
C LEU A 109 -15.34 -20.53 13.75
N SER A 110 -15.18 -19.22 13.72
CA SER A 110 -15.53 -18.34 12.61
C SER A 110 -14.45 -17.29 12.40
N ALA A 111 -14.53 -16.52 11.32
CA ALA A 111 -13.62 -15.40 11.09
C ALA A 111 -13.64 -14.35 12.22
N ARG A 112 -14.76 -14.23 12.96
CA ARG A 112 -14.90 -13.36 14.14
C ARG A 112 -14.31 -13.95 15.42
N SER A 113 -13.93 -15.20 15.40
CA SER A 113 -13.26 -15.82 16.56
C SER A 113 -11.84 -15.31 16.72
N LEU A 114 -11.20 -14.89 15.63
CA LEU A 114 -9.89 -14.25 15.61
C LEU A 114 -10.05 -12.75 15.87
N THR A 115 -9.51 -12.26 16.97
CA THR A 115 -9.70 -10.86 17.40
C THR A 115 -8.47 -9.98 17.20
N SER A 116 -7.28 -10.57 17.19
CA SER A 116 -6.07 -9.83 16.85
C SER A 116 -4.98 -10.75 16.28
N ILE A 117 -4.13 -10.17 15.44
CA ILE A 117 -2.92 -10.81 14.88
C ILE A 117 -1.79 -9.81 14.98
N THR A 118 -0.66 -10.22 15.56
CA THR A 118 0.59 -9.46 15.55
C THR A 118 1.69 -10.28 14.91
N LEU A 119 2.31 -9.74 13.87
CA LEU A 119 3.43 -10.35 13.17
C LEU A 119 4.67 -9.47 13.34
N ARG A 120 5.78 -10.04 13.79
CA ARG A 120 7.04 -9.33 14.02
C ARG A 120 8.10 -9.80 13.05
N ASP A 121 8.83 -8.83 12.49
CA ASP A 121 9.95 -9.06 11.54
C ASP A 121 9.56 -9.98 10.36
N ALA A 122 8.30 -9.90 9.94
CA ALA A 122 7.78 -10.73 8.86
C ALA A 122 8.46 -10.40 7.53
N ALA A 123 8.85 -11.42 6.78
CA ALA A 123 9.24 -11.31 5.38
C ALA A 123 8.09 -11.81 4.50
N ILE A 124 7.55 -10.91 3.68
CA ILE A 124 6.43 -11.17 2.78
C ILE A 124 6.95 -11.06 1.35
N SER A 125 6.78 -12.11 0.55
CA SER A 125 7.22 -12.14 -0.86
C SER A 125 6.04 -12.43 -1.77
N LEU A 126 5.63 -11.42 -2.54
CA LEU A 126 4.51 -11.48 -3.46
C LEU A 126 5.03 -11.60 -4.88
N ARG A 127 4.74 -12.71 -5.55
CA ARG A 127 5.08 -12.92 -6.96
C ARG A 127 3.84 -12.77 -7.80
N ILE A 128 3.83 -11.73 -8.64
CA ILE A 128 2.74 -11.44 -9.56
C ILE A 128 3.27 -11.69 -10.97
N ARG A 129 2.68 -12.65 -11.66
CA ARG A 129 2.98 -12.94 -13.06
C ARG A 129 1.75 -12.75 -13.93
N LYS A 130 1.93 -12.59 -15.23
CA LYS A 130 0.82 -12.61 -16.17
C LYS A 130 0.54 -14.04 -16.58
N ASP A 131 -0.70 -14.46 -16.44
CA ASP A 131 -1.17 -15.73 -16.97
C ASP A 131 -0.92 -15.79 -18.49
N ALA A 132 -0.43 -16.94 -18.94
CA ALA A 132 0.00 -17.10 -20.34
C ALA A 132 -1.19 -17.01 -21.33
N GLN A 133 -2.38 -17.43 -20.92
CA GLN A 133 -3.58 -17.52 -21.76
C GLN A 133 -4.43 -16.25 -21.64
N THR A 134 -4.75 -15.85 -20.42
CA THR A 134 -5.66 -14.71 -20.16
C THR A 134 -4.96 -13.35 -20.16
N LYS A 135 -3.61 -13.35 -20.03
CA LYS A 135 -2.79 -12.13 -19.86
C LYS A 135 -3.13 -11.32 -18.61
N LYS A 136 -3.96 -11.85 -17.73
CA LYS A 136 -4.30 -11.23 -16.45
C LYS A 136 -3.18 -11.44 -15.44
N PRO A 137 -2.96 -10.51 -14.50
CA PRO A 137 -2.02 -10.73 -13.40
C PRO A 137 -2.55 -11.84 -12.48
N VAL A 138 -1.68 -12.76 -12.10
CA VAL A 138 -1.97 -13.89 -11.22
C VAL A 138 -0.97 -13.85 -10.07
N ILE A 139 -1.47 -14.05 -8.86
CA ILE A 139 -0.65 -14.23 -7.66
C ILE A 139 -0.50 -15.73 -7.42
N ASP A 140 0.73 -16.23 -7.40
CA ASP A 140 1.02 -17.67 -7.47
C ASP A 140 0.48 -18.51 -6.30
N PHE A 141 0.24 -17.89 -5.15
CA PHE A 141 -0.14 -18.58 -3.92
C PHE A 141 -1.62 -18.47 -3.54
N VAL A 142 -2.42 -17.74 -4.32
CA VAL A 142 -3.86 -17.65 -4.09
C VAL A 142 -4.58 -18.48 -5.14
N THR A 143 -5.51 -19.32 -4.69
CA THR A 143 -6.39 -20.03 -5.64
C THR A 143 -7.17 -18.98 -6.43
N PRO A 144 -7.11 -18.97 -7.78
CA PRO A 144 -7.80 -17.98 -8.56
C PRO A 144 -9.30 -18.09 -8.33
N SER A 145 -9.89 -17.17 -7.56
CA SER A 145 -11.28 -16.84 -7.78
C SER A 145 -11.29 -15.84 -8.95
N GLU A 146 -12.03 -16.12 -10.00
CA GLU A 146 -12.14 -15.22 -11.16
C GLU A 146 -12.49 -13.79 -10.72
N GLU A 147 -13.31 -13.67 -9.68
CA GLU A 147 -13.74 -12.42 -9.06
C GLU A 147 -12.59 -11.58 -8.44
N PHE A 148 -11.65 -12.21 -7.74
CA PHE A 148 -10.54 -11.48 -7.11
C PHE A 148 -9.57 -10.92 -8.16
N PHE A 149 -9.30 -11.66 -9.22
CA PHE A 149 -8.37 -11.23 -10.26
C PHE A 149 -8.96 -10.21 -11.22
N ASP A 150 -10.29 -10.18 -11.38
CA ASP A 150 -10.95 -9.12 -12.12
C ASP A 150 -10.87 -7.76 -11.38
N LEU A 151 -10.79 -7.77 -10.05
CA LEU A 151 -10.50 -6.58 -9.23
C LEU A 151 -9.09 -6.03 -9.45
N MET A 152 -8.10 -6.92 -9.60
CA MET A 152 -6.69 -6.55 -9.76
C MET A 152 -6.26 -6.38 -11.22
N ALA A 153 -7.04 -6.85 -12.17
CA ALA A 153 -6.73 -6.75 -13.58
C ALA A 153 -6.94 -5.32 -14.08
N SER A 154 -5.87 -4.58 -14.24
CA SER A 154 -5.84 -3.49 -15.21
C SER A 154 -6.29 -4.05 -16.56
N ALA A 155 -7.21 -3.38 -17.25
CA ALA A 155 -7.66 -3.82 -18.56
C ALA A 155 -6.43 -4.18 -19.43
N PRO A 156 -6.36 -5.38 -20.03
CA PRO A 156 -5.22 -5.77 -20.82
C PRO A 156 -5.00 -4.71 -21.90
N PRO A 157 -3.74 -4.34 -22.19
CA PRO A 157 -3.47 -3.49 -23.33
C PRO A 157 -4.03 -4.23 -24.56
N GLU A 158 -5.11 -3.72 -25.11
CA GLU A 158 -5.69 -4.30 -26.32
C GLU A 158 -4.56 -4.44 -27.35
N LYS A 159 -4.35 -5.66 -27.83
CA LYS A 159 -3.51 -5.86 -29.00
C LYS A 159 -4.00 -4.88 -30.04
N LYS A 160 -3.14 -3.93 -30.44
CA LYS A 160 -3.37 -3.00 -31.52
C LYS A 160 -3.72 -3.80 -32.77
N LYS A 161 -4.98 -4.19 -32.96
CA LYS A 161 -5.49 -4.44 -34.28
C LYS A 161 -5.41 -3.09 -34.96
N SER A 162 -4.76 -3.04 -36.13
CA SER A 162 -4.62 -1.86 -36.98
C SER A 162 -6.02 -1.40 -37.44
N GLY A 163 -6.77 -0.82 -36.52
CA GLY A 163 -7.98 -0.10 -36.81
C GLY A 163 -7.67 1.36 -37.12
N PRO A 164 -8.62 2.14 -37.66
CA PRO A 164 -8.43 3.55 -37.93
C PRO A 164 -7.94 4.25 -36.66
N LYS A 165 -6.95 5.14 -36.81
CA LYS A 165 -6.38 5.91 -35.71
C LYS A 165 -7.50 6.76 -35.09
N LEU A 166 -7.91 6.39 -33.88
CA LEU A 166 -8.89 7.14 -33.09
C LEU A 166 -8.35 8.56 -32.84
N THR A 167 -9.23 9.54 -32.93
CA THR A 167 -8.93 10.92 -32.53
C THR A 167 -8.65 11.00 -31.02
N PRO A 168 -7.99 12.04 -30.53
CA PRO A 168 -7.76 12.23 -29.10
C PRO A 168 -9.05 12.21 -28.29
N GLU A 169 -10.11 12.83 -28.80
CA GLU A 169 -11.44 12.86 -28.17
C GLU A 169 -12.08 11.48 -28.12
N GLU A 170 -11.98 10.69 -29.20
CA GLU A 170 -12.49 9.30 -29.24
C GLU A 170 -11.72 8.40 -28.26
N ARG A 171 -10.40 8.60 -28.11
CA ARG A 171 -9.59 7.87 -27.12
C ARG A 171 -10.03 8.22 -25.70
N LYS A 172 -10.23 9.52 -25.40
CA LYS A 172 -10.73 9.98 -24.10
C LYS A 172 -12.09 9.42 -23.79
N ALA A 173 -13.05 9.54 -24.72
CA ALA A 173 -14.38 8.99 -24.55
C ALA A 173 -14.39 7.46 -24.38
N ARG A 174 -13.48 6.74 -25.05
CA ARG A 174 -13.33 5.29 -24.89
C ARG A 174 -12.76 4.93 -23.53
N ALA A 175 -11.74 5.66 -23.05
CA ALA A 175 -11.15 5.47 -21.73
C ALA A 175 -12.17 5.74 -20.62
N GLU A 176 -12.96 6.81 -20.74
CA GLU A 176 -14.05 7.15 -19.80
C GLU A 176 -15.13 6.05 -19.77
N ARG A 177 -15.53 5.52 -20.93
CA ARG A 177 -16.50 4.40 -20.98
C ARG A 177 -15.96 3.11 -20.36
N ALA A 178 -14.72 2.77 -20.67
CA ALA A 178 -14.06 1.58 -20.09
C ALA A 178 -13.94 1.71 -18.57
N ARG A 179 -13.66 2.91 -18.09
CA ARG A 179 -13.59 3.22 -16.67
C ARG A 179 -14.95 3.11 -16.00
N ALA A 180 -15.99 3.74 -16.54
CA ALA A 180 -17.35 3.66 -16.00
C ALA A 180 -17.87 2.21 -15.97
N ALA A 181 -17.54 1.41 -16.99
CA ALA A 181 -17.87 -0.01 -17.02
C ALA A 181 -17.13 -0.78 -15.91
N ARG A 182 -15.87 -0.48 -15.68
CA ARG A 182 -15.06 -1.09 -14.61
C ARG A 182 -15.58 -0.71 -13.23
N GLU A 183 -15.90 0.56 -13.00
CA GLU A 183 -16.49 1.03 -11.73
C GLU A 183 -17.82 0.34 -11.45
N ALA A 184 -18.68 0.20 -12.46
CA ALA A 184 -19.95 -0.51 -12.34
C ALA A 184 -19.74 -2.00 -12.04
N GLN A 185 -18.76 -2.65 -12.66
CA GLN A 185 -18.42 -4.04 -12.42
C GLN A 185 -17.90 -4.23 -10.98
N LEU A 186 -16.99 -3.35 -10.52
CA LEU A 186 -16.48 -3.38 -9.15
C LEU A 186 -17.59 -3.18 -8.11
N ALA A 187 -18.49 -2.22 -8.35
CA ALA A 187 -19.63 -2.00 -7.48
C ALA A 187 -20.56 -3.21 -7.42
N GLN A 188 -20.81 -3.88 -8.57
CA GLN A 188 -21.60 -5.10 -8.63
C GLN A 188 -20.93 -6.26 -7.91
N GLN A 189 -19.62 -6.47 -8.10
CA GLN A 189 -18.84 -7.50 -7.43
C GLN A 189 -18.84 -7.27 -5.93
N TRP A 190 -18.64 -6.01 -5.50
CA TRP A 190 -18.70 -5.66 -4.09
C TRP A 190 -20.08 -5.91 -3.49
N ALA A 191 -21.15 -5.55 -4.20
CA ALA A 191 -22.54 -5.80 -3.77
C ALA A 191 -22.88 -7.30 -3.71
N SER A 192 -22.26 -8.13 -4.57
CA SER A 192 -22.46 -9.59 -4.57
C SER A 192 -21.63 -10.31 -3.50
N PHE A 193 -20.61 -9.64 -2.94
CA PHE A 193 -19.77 -10.20 -1.89
C PHE A 193 -20.60 -10.41 -0.63
N ASN A 194 -20.99 -11.65 -0.37
CA ASN A 194 -21.80 -12.00 0.79
C ASN A 194 -20.93 -12.07 2.05
N TYR A 195 -21.11 -11.07 2.93
CA TYR A 195 -20.37 -11.00 4.21
C TYR A 195 -20.96 -11.93 5.30
N GLU A 196 -22.09 -12.56 5.09
CA GLU A 196 -22.65 -13.50 6.07
C GLU A 196 -21.70 -14.69 6.28
N GLY A 197 -21.21 -14.83 7.52
CA GLY A 197 -20.21 -15.85 7.89
C GLY A 197 -18.75 -15.48 7.60
N LYS A 198 -18.47 -14.47 6.78
CA LYS A 198 -17.10 -14.01 6.44
C LYS A 198 -16.74 -12.67 7.08
N ARG A 199 -17.55 -12.19 8.02
CA ARG A 199 -17.29 -10.93 8.70
C ARG A 199 -16.00 -11.00 9.51
N ILE A 200 -15.14 -10.02 9.29
CA ILE A 200 -13.86 -9.86 10.00
C ILE A 200 -14.04 -8.76 11.04
N ASP A 201 -13.56 -9.02 12.24
CA ASP A 201 -13.51 -8.08 13.36
C ASP A 201 -12.21 -8.38 14.12
N CYS A 202 -11.11 -7.79 13.63
CA CYS A 202 -9.77 -8.19 14.02
C CYS A 202 -8.79 -7.02 13.95
N ASP A 203 -7.96 -6.86 14.98
CA ASP A 203 -6.80 -5.98 14.95
C ASP A 203 -5.62 -6.69 14.28
N LEU A 204 -5.04 -6.07 13.27
CA LEU A 204 -3.86 -6.56 12.57
C LEU A 204 -2.69 -5.62 12.79
N VAL A 205 -1.64 -6.12 13.41
CA VAL A 205 -0.40 -5.40 13.67
C VAL A 205 0.76 -6.09 12.95
N LEU A 206 1.45 -5.34 12.11
CA LEU A 206 2.67 -5.76 11.45
C LEU A 206 3.81 -4.86 11.92
N GLN A 207 4.90 -5.43 12.42
CA GLN A 207 6.04 -4.71 12.97
C GLN A 207 7.32 -5.06 12.21
N HIS A 208 8.01 -4.02 11.70
CA HIS A 208 9.31 -4.10 11.03
C HIS A 208 9.38 -5.10 9.87
N ALA A 209 8.27 -5.30 9.17
CA ALA A 209 8.21 -6.27 8.08
C ALA A 209 9.01 -5.82 6.86
N LYS A 210 9.48 -6.80 6.12
CA LYS A 210 10.02 -6.65 4.77
C LYS A 210 8.98 -7.16 3.79
N VAL A 211 8.51 -6.28 2.89
CA VAL A 211 7.56 -6.67 1.84
C VAL A 211 8.23 -6.57 0.49
N GLU A 212 8.28 -7.67 -0.21
CA GLU A 212 8.88 -7.82 -1.53
C GLU A 212 7.81 -8.14 -2.55
N VAL A 213 7.73 -7.35 -3.62
CA VAL A 213 6.78 -7.58 -4.71
C VAL A 213 7.56 -7.75 -6.01
N LEU A 214 7.47 -8.93 -6.59
CA LEU A 214 8.03 -9.27 -7.89
C LEU A 214 6.91 -9.19 -8.94
N TYR A 215 6.99 -8.22 -9.83
CA TYR A 215 6.02 -8.06 -10.91
C TYR A 215 6.75 -7.96 -12.25
N GLU A 216 6.61 -8.99 -13.06
CA GLU A 216 7.37 -9.14 -14.32
C GLU A 216 8.89 -9.02 -14.07
N ASN A 217 9.52 -7.99 -14.63
CA ASN A 217 10.95 -7.71 -14.47
C ASN A 217 11.23 -6.65 -13.40
N ARG A 218 10.24 -6.29 -12.59
CA ARG A 218 10.36 -5.27 -11.53
C ARG A 218 10.36 -5.92 -10.17
N HIS A 219 11.21 -5.42 -9.33
CA HIS A 219 11.38 -5.85 -7.97
C HIS A 219 11.15 -4.66 -7.03
N TYR A 220 10.02 -4.62 -6.36
CA TYR A 220 9.69 -3.59 -5.39
C TYR A 220 9.92 -4.12 -3.98
N LEU A 221 10.63 -3.36 -3.18
CA LEU A 221 10.97 -3.73 -1.82
C LEU A 221 10.56 -2.60 -0.86
N LEU A 222 9.73 -2.92 0.13
CA LEU A 222 9.37 -2.07 1.25
C LEU A 222 10.10 -2.59 2.49
N GLN A 223 10.92 -1.76 3.10
CA GLN A 223 11.72 -2.11 4.28
C GLN A 223 11.14 -1.47 5.54
N GLY A 224 11.19 -2.18 6.65
CA GLY A 224 10.70 -1.70 7.92
C GLY A 224 9.21 -1.29 7.87
N ALA A 225 8.41 -2.10 7.18
CA ALA A 225 6.98 -1.85 7.07
C ALA A 225 6.28 -2.11 8.40
N ASN A 226 5.52 -1.13 8.85
CA ASN A 226 4.68 -1.22 10.04
C ASN A 226 3.23 -0.97 9.62
N LEU A 227 2.33 -1.83 10.05
CA LEU A 227 0.89 -1.71 9.86
C LEU A 227 0.21 -1.83 11.22
N ASP A 228 -0.71 -0.94 11.49
CA ASP A 228 -1.67 -1.02 12.58
C ASP A 228 -3.05 -0.80 11.97
N ALA A 229 -3.87 -1.82 11.98
CA ALA A 229 -5.19 -1.79 11.37
C ALA A 229 -6.23 -2.48 12.24
N SER A 230 -7.29 -1.75 12.58
CA SER A 230 -8.49 -2.33 13.18
C SER A 230 -9.50 -2.62 12.07
N LEU A 231 -9.59 -3.89 11.68
CA LEU A 231 -10.37 -4.35 10.54
C LEU A 231 -11.80 -4.68 10.97
N HIS A 232 -12.76 -3.89 10.52
CA HIS A 232 -14.18 -4.11 10.77
C HIS A 232 -14.93 -4.16 9.44
N SER A 233 -15.25 -5.35 8.96
CA SER A 233 -15.89 -5.54 7.65
C SER A 233 -17.34 -5.00 7.56
N ASP A 234 -17.98 -4.73 8.70
CA ASP A 234 -19.30 -4.12 8.82
C ASP A 234 -19.29 -2.82 9.65
N GLY A 235 -18.11 -2.24 9.82
CA GLY A 235 -17.85 -1.09 10.68
C GLY A 235 -16.90 -0.08 10.08
N LEU A 236 -16.25 0.66 10.95
CA LEU A 236 -15.20 1.62 10.60
C LEU A 236 -13.82 0.97 10.76
N THR A 237 -13.22 0.57 9.67
CA THR A 237 -11.82 0.14 9.63
C THR A 237 -10.90 1.33 9.77
N LYS A 238 -9.94 1.27 10.68
CA LYS A 238 -8.87 2.25 10.84
C LYS A 238 -7.57 1.61 10.41
N LEU A 239 -6.72 2.38 9.74
CA LEU A 239 -5.40 1.89 9.35
C LEU A 239 -4.33 2.97 9.48
N SER A 240 -3.14 2.54 9.83
CA SER A 240 -1.91 3.32 9.81
C SER A 240 -0.80 2.43 9.26
N PHE A 241 -0.18 2.84 8.17
CA PHE A 241 0.88 2.11 7.50
C PHE A 241 2.09 3.02 7.28
N THR A 242 3.28 2.53 7.59
CA THR A 242 4.53 3.26 7.36
C THR A 242 5.60 2.30 6.85
N THR A 243 6.55 2.82 6.06
CA THR A 243 7.75 2.10 5.68
C THR A 243 8.99 2.88 6.09
N GLY A 244 10.07 2.18 6.41
CA GLY A 244 11.37 2.79 6.71
C GLY A 244 12.17 3.14 5.46
N GLY A 245 11.79 2.59 4.28
CA GLY A 245 12.46 2.87 3.02
C GLY A 245 12.00 1.98 1.88
N PHE A 246 12.45 2.33 0.69
CA PHE A 246 12.24 1.57 -0.53
C PHE A 246 13.54 0.91 -1.00
N GLY A 247 13.41 -0.11 -1.87
CA GLY A 247 14.53 -0.80 -2.47
C GLY A 247 14.13 -1.52 -3.76
N GLY A 248 15.10 -2.23 -4.34
CA GLY A 248 14.90 -2.89 -5.62
C GLY A 248 14.78 -1.89 -6.76
N THR A 249 13.71 -2.00 -7.55
CA THR A 249 13.42 -1.07 -8.65
C THR A 249 12.96 0.29 -8.13
N MET A 250 12.24 0.30 -7.01
CA MET A 250 11.70 1.53 -6.42
C MET A 250 12.78 2.25 -5.60
N LYS A 251 12.88 3.55 -5.78
CA LYS A 251 13.83 4.42 -5.09
C LYS A 251 13.07 5.48 -4.32
N GLY A 252 13.47 5.75 -3.08
CA GLY A 252 12.86 6.75 -2.22
C GLY A 252 13.03 6.40 -0.75
N HIS A 253 12.54 7.30 0.14
CA HIS A 253 12.70 7.15 1.58
C HIS A 253 11.55 6.38 2.23
N GLY A 254 10.35 6.40 1.67
CA GLY A 254 9.26 5.63 2.22
C GLY A 254 7.88 6.20 1.96
N ILE A 255 6.88 5.49 2.49
CA ILE A 255 5.47 5.88 2.43
C ILE A 255 4.88 5.86 3.84
N SER A 256 4.01 6.81 4.13
CA SER A 256 3.17 6.82 5.32
C SER A 256 1.73 7.03 4.90
N THR A 257 0.84 6.16 5.38
CA THR A 257 -0.59 6.24 5.10
C THR A 257 -1.35 6.12 6.40
N LYS A 258 -2.34 6.97 6.61
CA LYS A 258 -3.22 6.92 7.77
C LYS A 258 -4.63 7.31 7.39
N GLY A 259 -5.60 6.62 7.95
CA GLY A 259 -7.00 6.99 7.76
C GLY A 259 -7.99 5.90 8.09
N THR A 260 -9.13 5.96 7.43
CA THR A 260 -10.27 5.07 7.69
C THR A 260 -10.92 4.59 6.40
N ILE A 261 -11.53 3.41 6.49
CA ILE A 261 -12.43 2.87 5.46
C ILE A 261 -13.76 2.56 6.17
N ASP A 262 -14.83 3.22 5.75
CA ASP A 262 -16.16 3.02 6.30
C ASP A 262 -16.89 1.92 5.54
N CYS A 263 -17.01 0.76 6.17
CA CYS A 263 -17.68 -0.43 5.63
C CYS A 263 -19.13 -0.57 6.14
N ARG A 264 -19.68 0.41 6.87
CA ARG A 264 -21.05 0.34 7.41
C ARG A 264 -22.10 0.41 6.32
N ASN A 265 -21.80 1.11 5.24
CA ASN A 265 -22.69 1.16 4.08
C ASN A 265 -22.31 0.03 3.11
N VAL A 266 -23.23 -0.90 2.95
CA VAL A 266 -22.98 -2.24 2.40
C VAL A 266 -22.71 -2.28 0.89
N THR A 267 -22.97 -1.20 0.15
CA THR A 267 -22.85 -1.23 -1.31
C THR A 267 -21.43 -0.98 -1.77
N VAL A 268 -20.79 0.07 -1.29
CA VAL A 268 -19.39 0.39 -1.59
C VAL A 268 -18.77 1.09 -0.37
N PRO A 269 -17.71 0.56 0.22
CA PRO A 269 -17.01 1.23 1.31
C PRO A 269 -16.45 2.59 0.88
N GLU A 270 -16.44 3.54 1.81
CA GLU A 270 -15.89 4.86 1.62
C GLU A 270 -14.55 4.99 2.33
N MET A 271 -13.56 5.53 1.64
CA MET A 271 -12.24 5.78 2.21
C MET A 271 -12.05 7.25 2.58
N ASN A 272 -11.21 7.45 3.58
CA ASN A 272 -10.66 8.73 3.98
C ASN A 272 -9.21 8.51 4.39
N LEU A 273 -8.26 8.67 3.47
CA LEU A 273 -6.87 8.31 3.63
C LEU A 273 -5.95 9.50 3.34
N SER A 274 -5.01 9.75 4.23
CA SER A 274 -3.88 10.64 3.99
C SER A 274 -2.63 9.82 3.66
N ILE A 275 -1.92 10.20 2.62
CA ILE A 275 -0.73 9.52 2.13
C ILE A 275 0.40 10.55 2.04
N LEU A 276 1.56 10.18 2.54
CA LEU A 276 2.82 10.88 2.35
C LEU A 276 3.79 9.92 1.67
N VAL A 277 4.30 10.28 0.51
CA VAL A 277 5.39 9.57 -0.18
C VAL A 277 6.61 10.49 -0.15
N SER A 278 7.70 10.01 0.44
CA SER A 278 8.88 10.83 0.70
C SER A 278 9.99 10.51 -0.28
N GLU A 279 10.44 11.56 -1.01
CA GLU A 279 11.62 11.54 -1.88
C GLU A 279 11.66 10.33 -2.84
N VAL A 280 10.52 10.03 -3.47
CA VAL A 280 10.43 8.96 -4.45
C VAL A 280 10.93 9.42 -5.81
N ASP A 281 11.68 8.57 -6.51
CA ASP A 281 11.99 8.72 -7.94
C ASP A 281 10.76 8.32 -8.77
N PRO A 282 10.06 9.25 -9.43
CA PRO A 282 8.82 8.95 -10.17
C PRO A 282 9.00 7.92 -11.29
N SER A 283 10.18 7.87 -11.93
CA SER A 283 10.49 6.90 -12.97
C SER A 283 10.51 5.46 -12.45
N SER A 284 10.87 5.30 -11.18
CA SER A 284 10.96 4.01 -10.51
C SER A 284 9.59 3.39 -10.19
N LEU A 285 8.53 4.20 -10.16
CA LEU A 285 7.16 3.75 -9.87
C LEU A 285 6.51 2.97 -11.02
N GLY A 286 7.04 3.14 -12.24
CA GLY A 286 6.55 2.36 -13.38
C GLY A 286 5.34 2.94 -14.11
N PHE A 287 4.92 4.15 -13.80
CA PHE A 287 3.85 4.86 -14.50
C PHE A 287 4.27 5.42 -15.87
N GLY A 288 5.53 5.21 -16.27
CA GLY A 288 6.06 5.67 -17.54
C GLY A 288 6.50 7.13 -17.55
N MET A 289 6.62 7.73 -16.37
CA MET A 289 7.22 9.06 -16.22
C MET A 289 8.75 8.94 -16.35
N ASP A 290 9.38 9.83 -17.12
CA ASP A 290 10.84 9.92 -17.28
C ASP A 290 11.36 11.07 -16.42
N VAL A 291 11.10 11.00 -15.13
CA VAL A 291 11.52 11.96 -14.11
C VAL A 291 12.27 11.20 -13.02
N HIS A 292 13.54 11.54 -12.85
CA HIS A 292 14.46 10.83 -11.94
C HIS A 292 14.75 11.61 -10.65
N ASP A 293 14.37 12.88 -10.60
CA ASP A 293 14.58 13.71 -9.43
C ASP A 293 13.62 13.35 -8.31
N PRO A 294 14.07 13.32 -7.04
CA PRO A 294 13.25 12.94 -5.92
C PRO A 294 12.04 13.86 -5.73
N MET A 295 10.87 13.24 -5.60
CA MET A 295 9.59 13.90 -5.40
C MET A 295 9.01 13.53 -4.03
N THR A 296 8.53 14.51 -3.31
CA THR A 296 7.68 14.31 -2.13
C THR A 296 6.23 14.67 -2.50
N LEU A 297 5.32 13.74 -2.21
CA LEU A 297 3.90 13.88 -2.45
C LEU A 297 3.14 13.73 -1.14
N THR A 298 2.35 14.72 -0.76
CA THR A 298 1.29 14.59 0.24
C THR A 298 -0.04 14.53 -0.47
N ALA A 299 -0.90 13.59 -0.14
CA ALA A 299 -2.21 13.48 -0.76
C ALA A 299 -3.27 13.05 0.26
N HIS A 300 -4.49 13.51 0.04
CA HIS A 300 -5.66 13.11 0.81
C HIS A 300 -6.72 12.56 -0.13
N PHE A 301 -7.11 11.32 0.09
CA PHE A 301 -8.08 10.61 -0.73
C PHE A 301 -9.38 10.40 0.03
N THR A 302 -10.50 10.68 -0.62
CA THR A 302 -11.85 10.50 -0.06
C THR A 302 -12.80 9.90 -1.09
N GLY A 303 -13.90 9.33 -0.60
CA GLY A 303 -14.98 8.78 -1.42
C GLY A 303 -14.94 7.26 -1.55
N PRO A 304 -15.72 6.71 -2.47
CA PRO A 304 -15.84 5.27 -2.64
C PRO A 304 -14.52 4.63 -3.05
N ILE A 305 -14.18 3.47 -2.49
CA ILE A 305 -12.93 2.75 -2.81
C ILE A 305 -12.81 2.36 -4.29
N THR A 306 -13.93 2.30 -5.00
CA THR A 306 -13.99 1.98 -6.43
C THR A 306 -13.65 3.16 -7.34
N GLY A 307 -13.71 4.38 -6.83
CA GLY A 307 -13.43 5.60 -7.58
C GLY A 307 -13.15 6.77 -6.63
N PRO A 308 -12.06 6.72 -5.85
CA PRO A 308 -11.74 7.79 -4.94
C PRO A 308 -11.35 9.08 -5.69
N THR A 309 -11.57 10.20 -5.04
CA THR A 309 -10.99 11.48 -5.44
C THR A 309 -9.89 11.85 -4.46
N GLY A 310 -8.89 12.57 -4.93
CA GLY A 310 -7.77 12.97 -4.09
C GLY A 310 -7.29 14.37 -4.42
N THR A 311 -6.75 15.05 -3.41
CA THR A 311 -6.02 16.31 -3.57
C THR A 311 -4.71 16.21 -2.81
N GLY A 312 -3.68 16.87 -3.30
CA GLY A 312 -2.39 16.80 -2.66
C GLY A 312 -1.43 17.89 -3.12
N GLU A 313 -0.24 17.86 -2.54
CA GLU A 313 0.85 18.77 -2.89
C GLU A 313 2.07 17.96 -3.32
N VAL A 314 2.68 18.41 -4.40
CA VAL A 314 3.95 17.89 -4.92
C VAL A 314 5.06 18.90 -4.61
N ASN A 315 6.18 18.39 -4.10
CA ASN A 315 7.38 19.15 -3.86
C ASN A 315 8.60 18.42 -4.43
N MET A 316 9.42 19.13 -5.20
CA MET A 316 10.72 18.66 -5.69
C MET A 316 11.74 19.76 -5.50
N ALA A 317 12.91 19.44 -4.94
CA ALA A 317 13.99 20.41 -4.82
C ALA A 317 14.52 20.83 -6.19
N GLU A 318 14.65 19.86 -7.07
CA GLU A 318 15.10 20.00 -8.45
C GLU A 318 14.25 19.13 -9.37
N LEU A 319 14.07 19.55 -10.61
CA LEU A 319 13.43 18.77 -11.67
C LEU A 319 14.22 18.98 -12.97
N HIS A 320 14.79 17.92 -13.47
CA HIS A 320 15.54 17.91 -14.73
C HIS A 320 14.72 17.25 -15.83
N ILE A 321 14.46 18.00 -16.89
CA ILE A 321 13.94 17.46 -18.14
C ILE A 321 14.91 17.84 -19.27
N PRO A 322 14.91 17.17 -20.43
CA PRO A 322 15.87 17.44 -21.49
C PRO A 322 15.94 18.92 -21.87
N GLY A 323 17.08 19.57 -21.58
CA GLY A 323 17.34 20.98 -21.90
C GLY A 323 16.86 21.99 -20.84
N LEU A 324 16.20 21.56 -19.76
CA LEU A 324 15.66 22.43 -18.73
C LEU A 324 15.95 21.89 -17.32
N ALA A 325 16.36 22.78 -16.43
CA ALA A 325 16.52 22.48 -15.02
C ALA A 325 15.68 23.49 -14.21
N PHE A 326 14.80 22.97 -13.38
CA PHE A 326 13.93 23.71 -12.49
C PHE A 326 14.36 23.49 -11.05
N GLU A 327 14.25 24.51 -10.23
CA GLU A 327 14.55 24.48 -8.80
C GLU A 327 13.26 24.83 -8.02
N ASN A 328 13.12 24.25 -6.82
CA ASN A 328 12.01 24.54 -5.91
C ASN A 328 10.62 24.37 -6.55
N VAL A 329 10.42 23.25 -7.24
CA VAL A 329 9.15 22.92 -7.88
C VAL A 329 8.12 22.57 -6.81
N LYS A 330 6.98 23.28 -6.85
CA LYS A 330 5.84 23.03 -5.96
C LYS A 330 4.57 23.13 -6.77
N GLY A 331 3.57 22.35 -6.43
CA GLY A 331 2.27 22.42 -7.09
C GLY A 331 1.21 21.63 -6.34
N THR A 332 -0.03 21.95 -6.62
CA THR A 332 -1.19 21.20 -6.16
C THR A 332 -1.53 20.15 -7.22
N VAL A 333 -1.87 18.95 -6.80
CA VAL A 333 -2.34 17.87 -7.66
C VAL A 333 -3.72 17.41 -7.19
N SER A 334 -4.66 17.33 -8.12
CA SER A 334 -5.96 16.71 -7.89
C SER A 334 -6.07 15.44 -8.71
N TYR A 335 -6.59 14.40 -8.09
CA TYR A 335 -6.82 13.11 -8.71
C TYR A 335 -8.31 12.81 -8.78
N HIS A 336 -8.79 12.52 -9.95
CA HIS A 336 -10.12 11.98 -10.16
C HIS A 336 -10.12 11.01 -11.32
N GLY A 337 -10.39 9.82 -10.98
CA GLY A 337 -10.37 8.72 -11.91
C GLY A 337 -9.00 8.27 -12.39
N SER A 338 -8.69 8.50 -13.65
CA SER A 338 -7.34 8.30 -14.21
C SER A 338 -6.60 9.61 -14.42
N THR A 339 -7.25 10.76 -14.15
CA THR A 339 -6.70 12.08 -14.44
C THR A 339 -6.03 12.69 -13.22
N LEU A 340 -4.83 13.20 -13.44
CA LEU A 340 -4.12 14.09 -12.54
C LEU A 340 -4.20 15.49 -13.11
N ASP A 341 -4.75 16.43 -12.34
CA ASP A 341 -4.76 17.85 -12.67
C ASP A 341 -3.73 18.55 -11.78
N PHE A 342 -2.78 19.21 -12.39
CA PHE A 342 -1.76 20.01 -11.72
C PHE A 342 -2.16 21.50 -11.80
N THR A 343 -2.24 22.14 -10.67
CA THR A 343 -2.55 23.58 -10.55
C THR A 343 -1.53 24.26 -9.66
N ASP A 344 -1.42 25.58 -9.83
CA ASP A 344 -0.54 26.42 -9.02
C ASP A 344 0.93 25.90 -8.98
N VAL A 345 1.37 25.27 -10.06
CA VAL A 345 2.76 24.82 -10.15
C VAL A 345 3.67 26.04 -10.26
N THR A 346 4.64 26.10 -9.37
CA THR A 346 5.66 27.15 -9.33
C THR A 346 7.05 26.54 -9.34
N ALA A 347 7.99 27.15 -10.04
CA ALA A 347 9.38 26.75 -10.08
C ALA A 347 10.30 27.93 -10.38
N ASN A 348 11.58 27.78 -10.04
CA ASN A 348 12.61 28.70 -10.49
C ASN A 348 13.33 28.09 -11.71
N VAL A 349 13.55 28.87 -12.73
CA VAL A 349 14.27 28.45 -13.94
C VAL A 349 15.06 29.60 -14.53
N TYR A 350 16.31 29.37 -14.86
CA TYR A 350 17.23 30.38 -15.42
C TYR A 350 17.27 31.69 -14.63
N GLY A 351 17.05 31.67 -13.33
CA GLY A 351 17.06 32.88 -12.46
C GLY A 351 15.79 33.69 -12.52
N GLY A 352 14.76 33.28 -13.23
CA GLY A 352 13.40 33.80 -13.20
C GLY A 352 12.45 32.79 -12.55
N THR A 353 11.15 33.06 -12.69
CA THR A 353 10.07 32.22 -12.15
C THR A 353 9.24 31.62 -13.25
N LEU A 354 8.75 30.40 -13.04
CA LEU A 354 7.78 29.72 -13.89
C LEU A 354 6.53 29.47 -13.07
N THR A 355 5.37 29.72 -13.64
CA THR A 355 4.07 29.21 -13.20
C THR A 355 3.55 28.24 -14.26
N ALA A 356 2.92 27.14 -13.84
CA ALA A 356 2.40 26.17 -14.78
C ALA A 356 1.12 25.52 -14.25
N ALA A 357 0.35 24.97 -15.18
CA ALA A 357 -0.79 24.11 -14.92
C ALA A 357 -0.87 23.04 -16.00
N GLY A 358 -1.61 21.96 -15.74
CA GLY A 358 -1.77 20.92 -16.76
C GLY A 358 -2.50 19.71 -16.26
N THR A 359 -2.69 18.79 -17.17
CA THR A 359 -3.37 17.52 -16.93
C THR A 359 -2.52 16.34 -17.41
N TYR A 360 -2.60 15.22 -16.73
CA TYR A 360 -1.99 13.96 -17.13
C TYR A 360 -2.99 12.83 -16.92
N ASP A 361 -3.26 12.06 -17.95
CA ASP A 361 -4.10 10.86 -17.87
C ASP A 361 -3.22 9.61 -17.73
N LEU A 362 -3.36 8.91 -16.61
CA LEU A 362 -2.56 7.74 -16.25
C LEU A 362 -2.77 6.53 -17.17
N ASP A 363 -4.00 6.39 -17.73
CA ASP A 363 -4.35 5.26 -18.58
C ASP A 363 -3.85 5.47 -20.02
N SER A 364 -4.14 6.62 -20.59
CA SER A 364 -3.77 6.95 -21.98
C SER A 364 -2.38 7.55 -22.13
N ARG A 365 -1.79 8.05 -21.02
CA ARG A 365 -0.53 8.82 -20.97
C ARG A 365 -0.59 10.10 -21.83
N ILE A 366 -1.78 10.62 -22.03
CA ILE A 366 -2.00 11.89 -22.69
C ILE A 366 -1.80 12.97 -21.64
N TYR A 367 -1.06 14.03 -21.98
CA TYR A 367 -0.93 15.19 -21.11
C TYR A 367 -0.99 16.50 -21.89
N HIS A 368 -1.44 17.51 -21.20
CA HIS A 368 -1.43 18.89 -21.63
C HIS A 368 -0.82 19.73 -20.52
N LEU A 369 0.19 20.53 -20.83
CA LEU A 369 0.88 21.39 -19.90
C LEU A 369 0.97 22.80 -20.49
N GLU A 370 0.61 23.80 -19.69
CA GLU A 370 0.77 25.21 -19.99
C GLU A 370 1.69 25.85 -18.95
N GLY A 371 2.58 26.72 -19.38
CA GLY A 371 3.52 27.40 -18.51
C GLY A 371 3.77 28.85 -18.92
N HIS A 372 3.93 29.73 -17.93
CA HIS A 372 4.29 31.12 -18.09
C HIS A 372 5.57 31.40 -17.30
N GLY A 373 6.60 31.81 -18.00
CA GLY A 373 7.91 32.14 -17.42
C GLY A 373 8.18 33.62 -17.45
N GLU A 374 8.58 34.19 -16.33
CA GLU A 374 8.93 35.60 -16.19
C GLU A 374 10.38 35.81 -15.75
N ASN A 375 10.99 36.90 -16.26
CA ASN A 375 12.36 37.30 -15.91
C ASN A 375 13.43 36.21 -16.16
N LEU A 376 13.21 35.37 -17.16
CA LEU A 376 14.13 34.31 -17.53
C LEU A 376 15.40 34.86 -18.14
N SER A 377 16.58 34.57 -17.59
CA SER A 377 17.85 35.07 -18.12
C SER A 377 18.24 34.33 -19.39
N ALA A 378 18.22 35.00 -20.52
CA ALA A 378 18.70 34.45 -21.79
C ALA A 378 20.17 34.02 -21.72
N ALA A 379 20.99 34.69 -20.91
CA ALA A 379 22.38 34.33 -20.69
C ALA A 379 22.54 32.95 -20.01
N LYS A 380 21.64 32.62 -19.11
CA LYS A 380 21.62 31.30 -18.44
C LYS A 380 21.02 30.21 -19.34
N ALA A 381 19.97 30.55 -20.09
CA ALA A 381 19.32 29.61 -21.00
C ALA A 381 20.18 29.28 -22.21
N LEU A 382 20.90 30.26 -22.77
CA LEU A 382 21.70 30.12 -23.98
C LEU A 382 23.13 30.69 -23.78
N PRO A 383 23.96 30.04 -22.94
CA PRO A 383 25.26 30.60 -22.52
C PRO A 383 26.24 30.82 -23.70
N LYS A 384 26.09 30.09 -24.79
CA LYS A 384 26.94 30.21 -25.99
C LYS A 384 26.61 31.44 -26.86
N GLN A 385 25.44 32.03 -26.66
CA GLN A 385 24.96 33.13 -27.52
C GLN A 385 25.21 34.53 -26.92
N HIS A 386 25.75 34.64 -25.72
CA HIS A 386 26.11 35.91 -25.04
C HIS A 386 24.98 36.93 -24.93
N LEU A 387 23.72 36.48 -24.91
CA LEU A 387 22.54 37.33 -24.82
C LEU A 387 22.39 37.86 -23.39
N LYS A 388 22.28 39.18 -23.22
CA LYS A 388 22.08 39.84 -21.91
C LYS A 388 20.67 40.43 -21.83
N CYS A 389 19.65 39.62 -21.89
CA CYS A 389 18.27 40.07 -21.74
C CYS A 389 17.48 39.14 -20.82
N LEU A 390 16.40 39.66 -20.27
CA LEU A 390 15.38 38.89 -19.59
C LEU A 390 14.24 38.63 -20.57
N VAL A 391 13.72 37.45 -20.52
CA VAL A 391 12.68 36.95 -21.42
C VAL A 391 11.45 36.56 -20.62
N THR A 392 10.28 36.87 -21.16
CA THR A 392 8.99 36.32 -20.78
C THR A 392 8.60 35.29 -21.85
N LEU A 393 8.15 34.12 -21.45
CA LEU A 393 7.85 33.01 -22.34
C LEU A 393 6.54 32.33 -21.92
N ASP A 394 5.64 32.21 -22.87
CA ASP A 394 4.49 31.31 -22.75
C ASP A 394 4.79 30.01 -23.51
N ILE A 395 4.53 28.86 -22.89
CA ILE A 395 4.76 27.55 -23.47
C ILE A 395 3.52 26.69 -23.28
N ALA A 396 3.14 25.95 -24.31
CA ALA A 396 2.15 24.89 -24.20
C ALA A 396 2.73 23.60 -24.80
N ILE A 397 2.53 22.49 -24.10
CA ILE A 397 3.02 21.18 -24.51
C ILE A 397 1.84 20.21 -24.51
N ASP A 398 1.58 19.64 -25.67
CA ASP A 398 0.57 18.60 -25.86
C ASP A 398 1.23 17.28 -26.22
N SER A 399 0.93 16.22 -25.50
CA SER A 399 1.39 14.89 -25.84
C SER A 399 0.21 13.95 -26.04
N ARG A 400 0.29 13.12 -27.07
CA ARG A 400 -0.71 12.10 -27.41
C ARG A 400 -0.31 10.70 -26.99
N GLY A 401 0.48 10.59 -25.92
CA GLY A 401 0.90 9.32 -25.35
C GLY A 401 2.18 8.72 -25.94
N SER A 402 2.88 9.45 -26.82
CA SER A 402 4.21 9.07 -27.27
C SER A 402 5.08 10.30 -27.53
N ALA A 403 6.39 10.18 -27.34
CA ALA A 403 7.35 11.24 -27.59
C ALA A 403 7.34 11.75 -29.06
N ARG A 404 6.93 10.91 -30.00
CA ARG A 404 6.81 11.26 -31.43
C ARG A 404 5.54 12.08 -31.75
N GLU A 405 4.58 12.09 -30.85
CA GLU A 405 3.30 12.79 -31.00
C GLU A 405 3.19 13.95 -30.02
N THR A 406 4.30 14.44 -29.51
CA THR A 406 4.36 15.62 -28.65
C THR A 406 4.54 16.87 -29.50
N THR A 407 3.66 17.85 -29.34
CA THR A 407 3.75 19.15 -29.98
C THR A 407 4.06 20.21 -28.92
N THR A 408 4.99 21.09 -29.23
CA THR A 408 5.34 22.22 -28.37
C THR A 408 5.08 23.49 -29.12
N SER A 409 4.31 24.39 -28.52
CA SER A 409 4.09 25.75 -29.01
C SER A 409 4.58 26.74 -27.97
N GLY A 410 5.11 27.87 -28.43
CA GLY A 410 5.57 28.93 -27.52
C GLY A 410 5.42 30.28 -28.18
N SER A 411 5.10 31.29 -27.39
CA SER A 411 5.04 32.67 -27.82
C SER A 411 5.96 33.56 -26.99
N PHE A 412 6.63 34.47 -27.66
CA PHE A 412 7.42 35.52 -27.01
C PHE A 412 6.64 36.85 -27.14
N PRO A 413 6.11 37.40 -26.07
CA PRO A 413 5.49 38.73 -26.15
C PRO A 413 6.56 39.76 -26.49
N HIS A 414 6.46 40.34 -27.69
CA HIS A 414 7.36 41.38 -28.19
C HIS A 414 7.20 42.65 -27.38
N ARG A 415 7.93 42.80 -26.28
CA ARG A 415 8.27 44.11 -25.69
C ARG A 415 9.78 44.23 -25.63
N LEU A 416 10.41 44.49 -26.77
CA LEU A 416 11.75 45.09 -26.82
C LEU A 416 11.62 46.49 -26.18
N ARG A 417 11.98 46.64 -24.90
CA ARG A 417 12.27 47.96 -24.35
C ARG A 417 13.49 48.49 -25.11
N GLN A 418 13.29 49.38 -26.07
CA GLN A 418 14.39 50.15 -26.64
C GLN A 418 15.12 50.88 -25.51
N PRO A 419 16.45 50.81 -25.45
CA PRO A 419 17.21 51.62 -24.51
C PRO A 419 16.95 53.08 -24.84
N ARG A 420 16.46 53.82 -23.83
CA ARG A 420 16.35 55.27 -23.94
C ARG A 420 17.75 55.80 -24.27
N ARG A 421 17.91 56.39 -25.47
CA ARG A 421 19.10 57.22 -25.78
C ARG A 421 19.17 58.35 -24.78
N PRO A 422 20.33 58.63 -24.16
CA PRO A 422 20.51 59.85 -23.39
C PRO A 422 20.42 61.03 -24.34
N LEU A 423 19.51 61.91 -24.04
CA LEU A 423 19.49 63.23 -24.68
C LEU A 423 20.72 64.02 -24.22
N HIS A 424 21.71 64.17 -25.09
CA HIS A 424 22.73 65.14 -24.91
C HIS A 424 22.11 66.52 -25.22
N GLY A 425 22.00 67.34 -24.19
CA GLY A 425 21.83 68.80 -24.23
C GLY A 425 23.08 69.41 -23.70
#